data_23d7e95459f2bf4a595d88d4b6f36789
#
_entry.id   23d7e95459f2bf4a595d88d4b6f36789
#
_cell.length_a   1.000
_cell.length_b   1.000
_cell.length_c   1.000
_cell.angle_alpha   90.00
_cell.angle_beta   90.00
_cell.angle_gamma   90.00
#
_symmetry.space_group_name_H-M   'P 1'
#
loop_
_entity.id
_entity.type
_entity.pdbx_description
1 polymer ?
#
loop_
_entity_poly.entity_id
_entity_poly.type
_entity_poly.pdbx_seq_one_letter_code
_entity_poly.pdbx_strand_id
1 'polypeptide(L)'
;MPKPTFLGQLADLNRIDRQGDTLRIGAGVTIEALLQAMIPLHPSFAEMLRRYASLQVRNAATIGGNIANGSPIGDGPPPLIAMGATLHLRRGAQRRDMPLEDFFLDYRRQDRQPGEFVEAVSIPTSAPALRVYKLSKRFDQDISAVCGAFNVTVEAGKVTSACIAFGGMAGIPKRARAAEAALIGQPWSEATIAAARAAMAADYQPMTDMRASADYRLITAQNMLTRYAHDLAGTPVSVLEVQP
;
A
#
# COMPACT_ATOMS: atom_id res chain seq x y z
N MET A 1 -25.63 22.92 -4.39
CA MET A 1 -24.44 22.07 -4.62
C MET A 1 -23.24 22.72 -3.94
N PRO A 2 -22.40 21.99 -3.20
CA PRO A 2 -21.16 22.56 -2.68
C PRO A 2 -20.27 23.02 -3.84
N LYS A 3 -19.64 24.17 -3.70
CA LYS A 3 -18.73 24.70 -4.72
C LYS A 3 -17.43 23.83 -4.72
N PRO A 4 -16.94 23.39 -5.88
CA PRO A 4 -15.67 22.66 -5.95
C PRO A 4 -14.53 23.59 -5.51
N THR A 5 -13.60 23.06 -4.73
CA THR A 5 -12.39 23.77 -4.32
C THR A 5 -11.19 23.10 -5.03
N PHE A 6 -10.45 23.88 -5.81
CA PHE A 6 -9.27 23.41 -6.53
C PHE A 6 -8.04 23.52 -5.61
N LEU A 7 -7.43 22.37 -5.27
CA LEU A 7 -6.27 22.31 -4.37
C LEU A 7 -4.92 22.25 -5.13
N GLY A 8 -4.92 22.04 -6.44
CA GLY A 8 -3.71 21.78 -7.22
C GLY A 8 -2.68 22.92 -7.25
N GLN A 9 -3.07 24.14 -6.92
CA GLN A 9 -2.16 25.31 -6.88
C GLN A 9 -1.63 25.61 -5.46
N LEU A 10 -2.02 24.85 -4.45
CA LEU A 10 -1.56 25.07 -3.08
C LEU A 10 -0.16 24.43 -2.91
N ALA A 11 0.86 25.29 -2.95
CA ALA A 11 2.26 24.86 -2.89
C ALA A 11 2.56 23.94 -1.68
N ASP A 12 1.93 24.21 -0.53
CA ASP A 12 2.12 23.43 0.69
C ASP A 12 1.61 21.98 0.56
N LEU A 13 0.63 21.74 -0.30
CA LEU A 13 0.10 20.40 -0.56
C LEU A 13 0.90 19.63 -1.62
N ASN A 14 1.79 20.30 -2.36
CA ASN A 14 2.56 19.73 -3.48
C ASN A 14 4.03 19.45 -3.11
N ARG A 15 4.37 19.44 -1.82
CA ARG A 15 5.74 19.23 -1.34
C ARG A 15 5.96 17.81 -0.86
N ILE A 16 7.22 17.38 -1.00
CA ILE A 16 7.77 16.19 -0.36
C ILE A 16 8.93 16.67 0.50
N ASP A 17 8.75 16.63 1.81
CA ASP A 17 9.70 17.18 2.78
C ASP A 17 10.27 16.07 3.66
N ARG A 18 11.59 15.98 3.72
CA ARG A 18 12.26 15.07 4.65
C ARG A 18 12.36 15.72 6.04
N GLN A 19 11.87 15.00 7.05
CA GLN A 19 11.88 15.40 8.46
C GLN A 19 12.56 14.29 9.27
N GLY A 20 13.90 14.36 9.38
CA GLY A 20 14.69 13.30 9.98
C GLY A 20 14.58 11.98 9.22
N ASP A 21 14.08 10.94 9.91
CA ASP A 21 13.84 9.60 9.32
C ASP A 21 12.44 9.43 8.70
N THR A 22 11.70 10.51 8.57
CA THR A 22 10.36 10.53 8.01
C THR A 22 10.31 11.40 6.76
N LEU A 23 9.52 10.96 5.77
CA LEU A 23 9.21 11.71 4.57
C LEU A 23 7.74 12.13 4.64
N ARG A 24 7.48 13.44 4.71
CA ARG A 24 6.14 14.01 4.67
C ARG A 24 5.79 14.34 3.22
N ILE A 25 4.72 13.74 2.72
CA ILE A 25 4.23 13.84 1.33
C ILE A 25 2.90 14.57 1.34
N GLY A 26 2.85 15.75 0.75
CA GLY A 26 1.63 16.55 0.64
C GLY A 26 0.56 15.88 -0.23
N ALA A 27 -0.70 16.08 0.10
CA ALA A 27 -1.82 15.42 -0.58
C ALA A 27 -1.94 15.75 -2.08
N GLY A 28 -1.42 16.92 -2.50
CA GLY A 28 -1.39 17.36 -3.90
C GLY A 28 -0.23 16.79 -4.72
N VAL A 29 0.71 16.07 -4.10
CA VAL A 29 1.81 15.42 -4.82
C VAL A 29 1.24 14.43 -5.82
N THR A 30 1.60 14.60 -7.10
CA THR A 30 1.15 13.70 -8.16
C THR A 30 1.77 12.32 -8.02
N ILE A 31 1.08 11.31 -8.53
CA ILE A 31 1.61 9.94 -8.52
C ILE A 31 2.95 9.85 -9.28
N GLU A 32 3.13 10.65 -10.33
CA GLU A 32 4.41 10.69 -11.06
C GLU A 32 5.53 11.33 -10.21
N ALA A 33 5.26 12.46 -9.52
CA ALA A 33 6.24 13.06 -8.62
C ALA A 33 6.60 12.12 -7.45
N LEU A 34 5.60 11.41 -6.91
CA LEU A 34 5.82 10.39 -5.88
C LEU A 34 6.69 9.23 -6.41
N LEU A 35 6.40 8.74 -7.63
CA LEU A 35 7.22 7.71 -8.27
C LEU A 35 8.70 8.11 -8.29
N GLN A 36 9.00 9.32 -8.78
CA GLN A 36 10.39 9.81 -8.89
C GLN A 36 11.07 9.90 -7.51
N ALA A 37 10.34 10.35 -6.49
CA ALA A 37 10.85 10.42 -5.13
C ALA A 37 11.08 9.02 -4.50
N MET A 38 10.31 8.02 -4.88
CA MET A 38 10.41 6.65 -4.33
C MET A 38 11.53 5.82 -4.96
N ILE A 39 11.98 6.13 -6.17
CA ILE A 39 13.04 5.37 -6.86
C ILE A 39 14.27 5.15 -5.94
N PRO A 40 14.88 6.17 -5.35
CA PRO A 40 16.05 5.99 -4.48
C PRO A 40 15.73 5.47 -3.06
N LEU A 41 14.49 5.59 -2.59
CA LEU A 41 14.13 5.31 -1.19
C LEU A 41 13.43 3.95 -1.03
N HIS A 42 12.46 3.68 -1.88
CA HIS A 42 11.60 2.49 -1.82
C HIS A 42 11.37 1.92 -3.23
N PRO A 43 12.39 1.28 -3.85
CA PRO A 43 12.35 0.87 -5.26
C PRO A 43 11.18 -0.07 -5.60
N SER A 44 10.78 -0.95 -4.68
CA SER A 44 9.63 -1.84 -4.90
C SER A 44 8.29 -1.07 -4.94
N PHE A 45 8.16 0.00 -4.16
CA PHE A 45 7.00 0.90 -4.23
C PHE A 45 7.03 1.72 -5.53
N ALA A 46 8.20 2.22 -5.93
CA ALA A 46 8.38 2.94 -7.20
C ALA A 46 7.98 2.07 -8.39
N GLU A 47 8.38 0.78 -8.42
CA GLU A 47 7.99 -0.13 -9.50
C GLU A 47 6.48 -0.35 -9.58
N MET A 48 5.79 -0.46 -8.44
CA MET A 48 4.33 -0.51 -8.43
C MET A 48 3.72 0.79 -8.97
N LEU A 49 4.25 1.97 -8.56
CA LEU A 49 3.79 3.28 -9.05
C LEU A 49 4.04 3.45 -10.56
N ARG A 50 5.13 2.90 -11.11
CA ARG A 50 5.40 2.89 -12.55
C ARG A 50 4.28 2.19 -13.32
N ARG A 51 3.72 1.12 -12.76
CA ARG A 51 2.59 0.36 -13.33
C ARG A 51 1.22 0.95 -12.97
N TYR A 52 1.17 2.03 -12.19
CA TYR A 52 -0.07 2.71 -11.85
C TYR A 52 -0.57 3.51 -13.04
N ALA A 53 -1.70 3.11 -13.61
CA ALA A 53 -2.38 3.80 -14.71
C ALA A 53 -1.42 4.27 -15.86
N SER A 54 -1.85 5.20 -16.68
CA SER A 54 -1.01 5.81 -17.72
C SER A 54 -0.20 6.99 -17.17
N LEU A 55 0.82 7.43 -17.90
CA LEU A 55 1.61 8.62 -17.57
C LEU A 55 0.71 9.87 -17.41
N GLN A 56 -0.27 10.04 -18.29
CA GLN A 56 -1.23 11.15 -18.24
C GLN A 56 -2.02 11.15 -16.91
N VAL A 57 -2.46 9.96 -16.48
CA VAL A 57 -3.17 9.81 -15.21
C VAL A 57 -2.22 10.03 -14.04
N ARG A 58 -0.99 9.51 -14.06
CA ARG A 58 -0.01 9.75 -12.98
C ARG A 58 0.35 11.22 -12.82
N ASN A 59 0.38 12.00 -13.91
CA ASN A 59 0.63 13.44 -13.86
C ASN A 59 -0.55 14.26 -13.29
N ALA A 60 -1.76 13.70 -13.27
CA ALA A 60 -2.97 14.37 -12.79
C ALA A 60 -3.47 13.83 -11.44
N ALA A 61 -3.39 12.51 -11.23
CA ALA A 61 -3.79 11.88 -9.98
C ALA A 61 -2.80 12.19 -8.84
N THR A 62 -3.32 12.43 -7.64
CA THR A 62 -2.52 12.77 -6.46
C THR A 62 -2.60 11.67 -5.42
N ILE A 63 -1.58 11.59 -4.55
CA ILE A 63 -1.59 10.60 -3.46
C ILE A 63 -2.71 10.86 -2.46
N GLY A 64 -2.98 12.12 -2.13
CA GLY A 64 -4.10 12.48 -1.26
C GLY A 64 -5.45 12.12 -1.87
N GLY A 65 -5.62 12.33 -3.19
CA GLY A 65 -6.81 11.91 -3.93
C GLY A 65 -6.99 10.39 -3.93
N ASN A 66 -5.90 9.63 -4.11
CA ASN A 66 -5.92 8.17 -4.06
C ASN A 66 -6.33 7.64 -2.68
N ILE A 67 -5.78 8.22 -1.59
CA ILE A 67 -6.15 7.88 -0.20
C ILE A 67 -7.62 8.28 0.06
N ALA A 68 -8.00 9.53 -0.21
CA ALA A 68 -9.32 10.06 0.10
C ALA A 68 -10.46 9.41 -0.70
N ASN A 69 -10.16 8.87 -1.89
CA ASN A 69 -11.12 8.08 -2.66
C ASN A 69 -11.49 6.77 -1.94
N GLY A 70 -10.60 6.19 -1.14
CA GLY A 70 -10.84 4.99 -0.34
C GLY A 70 -11.24 3.77 -1.17
N SER A 71 -10.74 3.67 -2.41
CA SER A 71 -11.06 2.53 -3.28
C SER A 71 -10.54 1.23 -2.68
N PRO A 72 -11.36 0.15 -2.63
CA PRO A 72 -10.91 -1.18 -2.20
C PRO A 72 -9.74 -1.73 -3.04
N ILE A 73 -9.61 -1.25 -4.27
CA ILE A 73 -8.57 -1.66 -5.23
C ILE A 73 -7.55 -0.54 -5.52
N GLY A 74 -7.50 0.49 -4.65
CA GLY A 74 -6.49 1.54 -4.74
C GLY A 74 -5.10 1.00 -4.45
N ASP A 75 -4.13 1.30 -5.31
CA ASP A 75 -2.77 0.76 -5.21
C ASP A 75 -1.89 1.53 -4.21
N GLY A 76 -2.21 2.80 -3.90
CA GLY A 76 -1.43 3.62 -2.97
C GLY A 76 -1.51 3.19 -1.50
N PRO A 77 -2.71 2.93 -0.94
CA PRO A 77 -2.85 2.62 0.47
C PRO A 77 -2.10 1.37 0.96
N PRO A 78 -2.08 0.20 0.27
CA PRO A 78 -1.40 -0.98 0.79
C PRO A 78 0.09 -0.78 1.11
N PRO A 79 0.95 -0.23 0.22
CA PRO A 79 2.35 0.03 0.55
C PRO A 79 2.52 1.08 1.65
N LEU A 80 1.68 2.11 1.70
CA LEU A 80 1.71 3.12 2.76
C LEU A 80 1.37 2.49 4.12
N ILE A 81 0.35 1.63 4.18
CA ILE A 81 -0.03 0.88 5.40
C ILE A 81 1.11 -0.05 5.81
N ALA A 82 1.71 -0.79 4.87
CA ALA A 82 2.81 -1.71 5.16
C ALA A 82 4.06 -0.99 5.71
N MET A 83 4.24 0.29 5.39
CA MET A 83 5.27 1.16 5.96
C MET A 83 4.87 1.81 7.29
N GLY A 84 3.67 1.58 7.81
CA GLY A 84 3.18 2.24 9.02
C GLY A 84 2.93 3.74 8.85
N ALA A 85 2.40 4.14 7.69
CA ALA A 85 2.18 5.53 7.36
C ALA A 85 1.24 6.25 8.34
N THR A 86 1.59 7.50 8.68
CA THR A 86 0.74 8.44 9.40
C THR A 86 -0.01 9.33 8.43
N LEU A 87 -1.33 9.36 8.54
CA LEU A 87 -2.20 10.26 7.78
C LEU A 87 -2.39 11.57 8.55
N HIS A 88 -2.25 12.69 7.84
CA HIS A 88 -2.49 14.04 8.36
C HIS A 88 -3.79 14.59 7.78
N LEU A 89 -4.75 14.90 8.64
CA LEU A 89 -6.04 15.46 8.30
C LEU A 89 -6.12 16.92 8.77
N ARG A 90 -6.80 17.76 7.98
CA ARG A 90 -6.95 19.19 8.29
C ARG A 90 -8.37 19.69 8.06
N ARG A 91 -8.82 20.57 8.97
CA ARG A 91 -10.04 21.36 8.84
C ARG A 91 -9.77 22.81 9.30
N GLY A 92 -9.61 23.74 8.36
CA GLY A 92 -9.19 25.10 8.67
C GLY A 92 -7.83 25.13 9.37
N ALA A 93 -7.78 25.63 10.61
CA ALA A 93 -6.57 25.62 11.44
C ALA A 93 -6.38 24.33 12.25
N GLN A 94 -7.41 23.51 12.39
CA GLN A 94 -7.35 22.26 13.14
C GLN A 94 -6.66 21.17 12.32
N ARG A 95 -5.77 20.43 12.98
CA ARG A 95 -5.09 19.24 12.42
C ARG A 95 -5.20 18.08 13.36
N ARG A 96 -5.26 16.88 12.83
CA ARG A 96 -5.09 15.61 13.56
C ARG A 96 -4.36 14.59 12.73
N ASP A 97 -3.63 13.75 13.42
CA ASP A 97 -2.86 12.66 12.84
C ASP A 97 -3.44 11.32 13.28
N MET A 98 -3.33 10.32 12.42
CA MET A 98 -3.75 8.97 12.73
C MET A 98 -2.98 7.94 11.89
N PRO A 99 -2.87 6.66 12.30
CA PRO A 99 -2.40 5.60 11.43
C PRO A 99 -3.28 5.53 10.17
N LEU A 100 -2.66 5.42 9.00
CA LEU A 100 -3.41 5.38 7.73
C LEU A 100 -4.39 4.20 7.68
N GLU A 101 -4.04 3.06 8.29
CA GLU A 101 -4.90 1.88 8.32
C GLU A 101 -6.24 2.13 9.04
N ASP A 102 -6.27 3.01 10.04
CA ASP A 102 -7.46 3.33 10.83
C ASP A 102 -8.40 4.31 10.11
N PHE A 103 -7.95 4.93 9.02
CA PHE A 103 -8.75 5.87 8.23
C PHE A 103 -9.89 5.19 7.46
N PHE A 104 -9.69 3.93 7.05
CA PHE A 104 -10.66 3.17 6.28
C PHE A 104 -11.55 2.33 7.21
N LEU A 105 -12.78 2.78 7.44
CA LEU A 105 -13.70 2.09 8.38
C LEU A 105 -14.51 1.00 7.69
N ASP A 106 -15.02 1.26 6.48
CA ASP A 106 -15.84 0.35 5.70
C ASP A 106 -15.89 0.82 4.24
N TYR A 107 -16.51 0.05 3.34
CA TYR A 107 -16.72 0.46 1.96
C TYR A 107 -17.37 1.84 1.88
N ARG A 108 -16.67 2.80 1.25
CA ARG A 108 -17.04 4.23 1.14
C ARG A 108 -17.23 4.95 2.49
N ARG A 109 -16.78 4.39 3.59
CA ARG A 109 -16.82 5.03 4.89
C ARG A 109 -15.41 5.21 5.46
N GLN A 110 -15.07 6.43 5.77
CA GLN A 110 -13.76 6.85 6.28
C GLN A 110 -13.93 7.58 7.61
N ASP A 111 -12.88 7.55 8.45
CA ASP A 111 -12.82 8.38 9.67
C ASP A 111 -12.46 9.83 9.33
N ARG A 112 -13.28 10.46 8.51
CA ARG A 112 -13.13 11.85 8.09
C ARG A 112 -14.32 12.65 8.58
N GLN A 113 -14.04 13.70 9.38
CA GLN A 113 -15.08 14.60 9.88
C GLN A 113 -15.57 15.55 8.76
N PRO A 114 -16.80 16.09 8.87
CA PRO A 114 -17.28 17.09 7.92
C PRO A 114 -16.31 18.27 7.80
N GLY A 115 -15.93 18.59 6.56
CA GLY A 115 -14.97 19.66 6.26
C GLY A 115 -13.50 19.31 6.42
N GLU A 116 -13.16 18.08 6.87
CA GLU A 116 -11.78 17.61 6.83
C GLU A 116 -11.34 17.18 5.43
N PHE A 117 -10.08 17.37 5.15
CA PHE A 117 -9.42 16.83 3.97
C PHE A 117 -8.07 16.21 4.33
N VAL A 118 -7.57 15.33 3.47
CA VAL A 118 -6.21 14.78 3.57
C VAL A 118 -5.22 15.87 3.25
N GLU A 119 -4.41 16.29 4.24
CA GLU A 119 -3.37 17.30 4.07
C GLU A 119 -2.06 16.69 3.58
N ALA A 120 -1.67 15.55 4.16
CA ALA A 120 -0.44 14.84 3.82
C ALA A 120 -0.48 13.39 4.31
N VAL A 121 0.51 12.62 3.93
CA VAL A 121 0.86 11.32 4.51
C VAL A 121 2.36 11.30 4.81
N SER A 122 2.74 10.74 5.96
CA SER A 122 4.15 10.55 6.33
C SER A 122 4.52 9.07 6.34
N ILE A 123 5.70 8.75 5.80
CA ILE A 123 6.27 7.41 5.74
C ILE A 123 7.72 7.43 6.25
N PRO A 124 8.29 6.31 6.70
CA PRO A 124 9.72 6.23 7.00
C PRO A 124 10.55 6.42 5.73
N THR A 125 11.75 7.00 5.85
CA THR A 125 12.72 7.15 4.75
C THR A 125 13.42 5.84 4.39
N SER A 126 13.32 4.82 5.24
CA SER A 126 13.91 3.50 5.04
C SER A 126 12.93 2.39 5.43
N ALA A 127 12.72 1.45 4.53
CA ALA A 127 11.97 0.22 4.74
C ALA A 127 12.57 -0.88 3.84
N PRO A 128 13.77 -1.40 4.19
CA PRO A 128 14.55 -2.28 3.30
C PRO A 128 13.85 -3.60 2.98
N ALA A 129 12.98 -4.06 3.89
CA ALA A 129 12.18 -5.25 3.70
C ALA A 129 10.88 -5.02 2.90
N LEU A 130 10.55 -3.78 2.54
CA LEU A 130 9.32 -3.49 1.79
C LEU A 130 9.36 -4.14 0.40
N ARG A 131 8.32 -4.93 0.12
CA ARG A 131 8.03 -5.41 -1.25
C ARG A 131 6.57 -5.15 -1.58
N VAL A 132 6.32 -4.75 -2.81
CA VAL A 132 4.98 -4.45 -3.31
C VAL A 132 4.74 -5.23 -4.59
N TYR A 133 3.66 -6.00 -4.63
CA TYR A 133 3.30 -6.82 -5.77
C TYR A 133 1.92 -6.41 -6.30
N LYS A 134 1.88 -6.01 -7.56
CA LYS A 134 0.64 -5.68 -8.27
C LYS A 134 0.30 -6.77 -9.25
N LEU A 135 -0.89 -7.34 -9.12
CA LEU A 135 -1.48 -8.28 -10.07
C LEU A 135 -2.66 -7.62 -10.80
N SER A 136 -2.63 -7.63 -12.11
CA SER A 136 -3.67 -7.14 -13.01
C SER A 136 -3.73 -8.01 -14.27
N LYS A 137 -4.80 -7.91 -15.04
CA LYS A 137 -4.95 -8.69 -16.28
C LYS A 137 -3.95 -8.28 -17.36
N ARG A 138 -3.66 -6.98 -17.46
CA ARG A 138 -2.60 -6.45 -18.33
C ARG A 138 -1.42 -6.03 -17.47
N PHE A 139 -0.23 -6.06 -18.04
CA PHE A 139 0.99 -5.70 -17.31
C PHE A 139 0.97 -4.23 -16.86
N ASP A 140 0.66 -3.32 -17.77
CA ASP A 140 0.59 -1.88 -17.53
C ASP A 140 -0.80 -1.31 -17.72
N GLN A 141 -1.05 -0.13 -17.14
CA GLN A 141 -2.25 0.70 -17.32
C GLN A 141 -3.55 -0.05 -17.00
N ASP A 142 -3.51 -0.92 -16.02
CA ASP A 142 -4.66 -1.72 -15.62
C ASP A 142 -4.93 -1.63 -14.12
N ILE A 143 -6.21 -1.79 -13.76
CA ILE A 143 -6.66 -1.81 -12.37
C ILE A 143 -6.24 -3.14 -11.74
N SER A 144 -5.71 -3.08 -10.53
CA SER A 144 -5.31 -4.27 -9.79
C SER A 144 -6.48 -5.20 -9.50
N ALA A 145 -6.29 -6.48 -9.74
CA ALA A 145 -7.09 -7.52 -9.10
C ALA A 145 -6.69 -7.66 -7.63
N VAL A 146 -5.38 -7.73 -7.36
CA VAL A 146 -4.79 -7.77 -6.02
C VAL A 146 -3.54 -6.88 -6.02
N CYS A 147 -3.41 -6.04 -4.99
CA CYS A 147 -2.16 -5.33 -4.69
C CYS A 147 -1.74 -5.69 -3.27
N GLY A 148 -0.61 -6.39 -3.12
CA GLY A 148 -0.07 -6.80 -1.82
C GLY A 148 1.20 -6.04 -1.49
N ALA A 149 1.32 -5.59 -0.24
CA ALA A 149 2.52 -4.95 0.29
C ALA A 149 2.95 -5.63 1.59
N PHE A 150 4.23 -5.90 1.70
CA PHE A 150 4.84 -6.67 2.78
C PHE A 150 6.04 -5.91 3.32
N ASN A 151 6.13 -5.84 4.64
CA ASN A 151 7.27 -5.28 5.35
C ASN A 151 7.49 -6.09 6.64
N VAL A 152 8.39 -7.07 6.59
CA VAL A 152 8.65 -8.01 7.68
C VAL A 152 10.10 -7.87 8.12
N THR A 153 10.32 -7.61 9.39
CA THR A 153 11.66 -7.56 9.98
C THR A 153 12.02 -8.91 10.56
N VAL A 154 13.17 -9.43 10.14
CA VAL A 154 13.73 -10.70 10.64
C VAL A 154 15.08 -10.40 11.28
N GLU A 155 15.23 -10.72 12.56
CA GLU A 155 16.45 -10.54 13.34
C GLU A 155 16.87 -11.89 13.92
N ALA A 156 18.12 -12.25 13.75
CA ALA A 156 18.66 -13.56 14.18
C ALA A 156 17.78 -14.76 13.76
N GLY A 157 17.21 -14.70 12.54
CA GLY A 157 16.35 -15.75 11.99
C GLY A 157 14.92 -15.78 12.55
N LYS A 158 14.52 -14.82 13.38
CA LYS A 158 13.20 -14.71 14.00
C LYS A 158 12.48 -13.47 13.53
N VAL A 159 11.18 -13.58 13.27
CA VAL A 159 10.34 -12.42 12.89
C VAL A 159 10.09 -11.55 14.12
N THR A 160 10.58 -10.31 14.09
CA THR A 160 10.40 -9.32 15.17
C THR A 160 9.24 -8.38 14.90
N SER A 161 8.94 -8.11 13.63
CA SER A 161 7.76 -7.33 13.23
C SER A 161 7.25 -7.75 11.86
N ALA A 162 5.96 -7.58 11.64
CA ALA A 162 5.32 -7.79 10.34
C ALA A 162 4.20 -6.77 10.13
N CYS A 163 4.19 -6.16 8.96
CA CYS A 163 3.09 -5.35 8.47
C CYS A 163 2.79 -5.74 7.03
N ILE A 164 1.63 -6.35 6.83
CA ILE A 164 1.19 -6.90 5.54
C ILE A 164 -0.17 -6.31 5.20
N ALA A 165 -0.30 -5.65 4.06
CA ALA A 165 -1.55 -5.02 3.66
C ALA A 165 -1.92 -5.33 2.21
N PHE A 166 -3.22 -5.43 1.96
CA PHE A 166 -3.73 -5.71 0.62
C PHE A 166 -4.84 -4.75 0.19
N GLY A 167 -4.85 -4.44 -1.11
CA GLY A 167 -5.98 -3.95 -1.87
C GLY A 167 -6.59 -5.08 -2.70
N GLY A 168 -7.90 -5.05 -2.91
CA GLY A 168 -8.65 -6.05 -3.66
C GLY A 168 -9.08 -7.28 -2.86
N MET A 169 -8.82 -7.32 -1.56
CA MET A 169 -9.09 -8.46 -0.69
C MET A 169 -10.25 -8.24 0.29
N ALA A 170 -10.72 -7.00 0.45
CA ALA A 170 -11.83 -6.60 1.31
C ALA A 170 -12.52 -5.36 0.73
N GLY A 171 -13.56 -4.85 1.37
CA GLY A 171 -14.22 -3.60 1.00
C GLY A 171 -13.36 -2.33 1.20
N ILE A 172 -12.20 -2.47 1.85
CA ILE A 172 -11.22 -1.42 2.13
C ILE A 172 -9.80 -1.97 1.94
N PRO A 173 -8.78 -1.11 1.77
CA PRO A 173 -7.39 -1.51 1.99
C PRO A 173 -7.22 -2.02 3.42
N LYS A 174 -6.72 -3.24 3.59
CA LYS A 174 -6.79 -3.92 4.90
C LYS A 174 -5.51 -4.69 5.21
N ARG A 175 -5.10 -4.66 6.50
CA ARG A 175 -3.99 -5.48 7.02
C ARG A 175 -4.37 -6.93 7.20
N ALA A 176 -3.38 -7.82 7.02
CA ALA A 176 -3.44 -9.26 7.26
C ALA A 176 -3.09 -9.60 8.71
N ARG A 177 -3.90 -9.19 9.68
CA ARG A 177 -3.58 -9.29 11.11
C ARG A 177 -3.39 -10.73 11.61
N ALA A 178 -4.17 -11.69 11.11
CA ALA A 178 -4.01 -13.10 11.44
C ALA A 178 -2.72 -13.68 10.85
N ALA A 179 -2.40 -13.31 9.60
CA ALA A 179 -1.13 -13.72 8.98
C ALA A 179 0.08 -13.11 9.71
N GLU A 180 0.02 -11.83 10.09
CA GLU A 180 1.06 -11.16 10.87
C GLU A 180 1.26 -11.84 12.23
N ALA A 181 0.19 -12.16 12.94
CA ALA A 181 0.24 -12.87 14.21
C ALA A 181 0.86 -14.28 14.08
N ALA A 182 0.64 -14.97 12.96
CA ALA A 182 1.26 -16.25 12.69
C ALA A 182 2.76 -16.16 12.39
N LEU A 183 3.25 -14.98 11.98
CA LEU A 183 4.67 -14.72 11.70
C LEU A 183 5.44 -14.25 12.93
N ILE A 184 4.89 -13.27 13.66
CA ILE A 184 5.60 -12.56 14.73
C ILE A 184 6.01 -13.53 15.84
N GLY A 185 7.29 -13.45 16.21
CA GLY A 185 7.88 -14.29 17.24
C GLY A 185 8.29 -15.70 16.76
N GLN A 186 8.02 -16.07 15.52
CA GLN A 186 8.36 -17.37 14.96
C GLN A 186 9.67 -17.30 14.13
N PRO A 187 10.36 -18.44 13.94
CA PRO A 187 11.47 -18.53 12.99
C PRO A 187 10.99 -18.18 11.58
N TRP A 188 11.83 -17.48 10.81
CA TRP A 188 11.56 -17.27 9.39
C TRP A 188 11.84 -18.56 8.61
N SER A 189 10.83 -19.39 8.42
CA SER A 189 10.92 -20.72 7.84
C SER A 189 9.74 -21.03 6.91
N GLU A 190 9.90 -22.01 6.04
CA GLU A 190 8.82 -22.49 5.17
C GLU A 190 7.55 -22.87 5.95
N ALA A 191 7.70 -23.55 7.08
CA ALA A 191 6.56 -23.94 7.92
C ALA A 191 5.82 -22.72 8.47
N THR A 192 6.55 -21.70 8.94
CA THR A 192 5.95 -20.44 9.45
C THR A 192 5.26 -19.68 8.33
N ILE A 193 5.89 -19.60 7.15
CA ILE A 193 5.29 -18.96 5.97
C ILE A 193 4.01 -19.68 5.54
N ALA A 194 4.01 -21.03 5.54
CA ALA A 194 2.83 -21.82 5.22
C ALA A 194 1.69 -21.59 6.22
N ALA A 195 1.99 -21.50 7.52
CA ALA A 195 1.01 -21.19 8.56
C ALA A 195 0.41 -19.78 8.36
N ALA A 196 1.24 -18.77 8.10
CA ALA A 196 0.79 -17.40 7.84
C ALA A 196 -0.06 -17.28 6.56
N ARG A 197 0.31 -18.02 5.49
CA ARG A 197 -0.51 -18.13 4.27
C ARG A 197 -1.91 -18.67 4.57
N ALA A 198 -1.98 -19.75 5.34
CA ALA A 198 -3.28 -20.34 5.73
C ALA A 198 -4.12 -19.36 6.57
N ALA A 199 -3.47 -18.60 7.47
CA ALA A 199 -4.13 -17.62 8.32
C ALA A 199 -4.77 -16.45 7.55
N MET A 200 -4.31 -16.13 6.33
CA MET A 200 -4.92 -15.09 5.49
C MET A 200 -6.40 -15.32 5.19
N ALA A 201 -6.89 -16.56 5.22
CA ALA A 201 -8.29 -16.87 5.02
C ALA A 201 -9.20 -16.32 6.14
N ALA A 202 -8.64 -16.07 7.34
CA ALA A 202 -9.34 -15.40 8.42
C ALA A 202 -9.34 -13.86 8.27
N ASP A 203 -8.35 -13.31 7.57
CA ASP A 203 -8.24 -11.86 7.36
C ASP A 203 -9.17 -11.35 6.25
N TYR A 204 -9.43 -12.17 5.24
CA TYR A 204 -9.99 -11.70 3.97
C TYR A 204 -11.16 -12.53 3.48
N GLN A 205 -12.17 -11.83 2.99
CA GLN A 205 -13.30 -12.37 2.24
C GLN A 205 -13.45 -11.56 0.94
N PRO A 206 -12.59 -11.81 -0.05
CA PRO A 206 -12.64 -11.07 -1.30
C PRO A 206 -13.91 -11.39 -2.09
N MET A 207 -14.35 -10.44 -2.91
CA MET A 207 -15.49 -10.63 -3.80
C MET A 207 -15.05 -11.12 -5.18
N THR A 208 -15.97 -11.82 -5.87
CA THR A 208 -15.85 -12.10 -7.30
C THR A 208 -16.38 -10.92 -8.11
N ASP A 209 -15.60 -10.43 -9.07
CA ASP A 209 -16.00 -9.41 -10.02
C ASP A 209 -15.37 -9.68 -11.41
N MET A 210 -15.52 -8.71 -12.34
CA MET A 210 -14.96 -8.82 -13.70
C MET A 210 -13.43 -8.95 -13.76
N ARG A 211 -12.71 -8.67 -12.66
CA ARG A 211 -11.24 -8.72 -12.61
C ARG A 211 -10.71 -10.06 -12.16
N ALA A 212 -11.36 -10.68 -11.16
CA ALA A 212 -10.95 -11.96 -10.62
C ALA A 212 -12.05 -12.59 -9.75
N SER A 213 -12.03 -13.91 -9.62
CA SER A 213 -12.84 -14.62 -8.62
C SER A 213 -12.28 -14.43 -7.21
N ALA A 214 -13.13 -14.62 -6.20
CA ALA A 214 -12.75 -14.59 -4.79
C ALA A 214 -11.61 -15.58 -4.49
N ASP A 215 -11.75 -16.81 -4.96
CA ASP A 215 -10.74 -17.88 -4.75
C ASP A 215 -9.40 -17.52 -5.40
N TYR A 216 -9.43 -16.99 -6.63
CA TYR A 216 -8.21 -16.56 -7.31
C TYR A 216 -7.49 -15.46 -6.54
N ARG A 217 -8.23 -14.47 -6.02
CA ARG A 217 -7.65 -13.38 -5.21
C ARG A 217 -7.00 -13.93 -3.95
N LEU A 218 -7.68 -14.83 -3.23
CA LEU A 218 -7.15 -15.41 -1.99
C LEU A 218 -5.90 -16.24 -2.25
N ILE A 219 -5.94 -17.17 -3.21
CA ILE A 219 -4.79 -18.00 -3.58
C ILE A 219 -3.61 -17.13 -4.03
N THR A 220 -3.88 -16.08 -4.80
CA THR A 220 -2.83 -15.18 -5.26
C THR A 220 -2.21 -14.40 -4.11
N ALA A 221 -3.01 -13.86 -3.19
CA ALA A 221 -2.51 -13.15 -2.01
C ALA A 221 -1.63 -14.06 -1.13
N GLN A 222 -2.06 -15.30 -0.92
CA GLN A 222 -1.29 -16.33 -0.23
C GLN A 222 0.05 -16.62 -0.93
N ASN A 223 0.05 -16.74 -2.26
CA ASN A 223 1.26 -16.99 -3.04
C ASN A 223 2.20 -15.79 -3.07
N MET A 224 1.68 -14.54 -2.94
CA MET A 224 2.51 -13.34 -2.81
C MET A 224 3.38 -13.39 -1.54
N LEU A 225 2.92 -14.00 -0.43
CA LEU A 225 3.76 -14.18 0.76
C LEU A 225 4.90 -15.19 0.51
N THR A 226 4.66 -16.26 -0.26
CA THR A 226 5.72 -17.17 -0.69
C THR A 226 6.73 -16.46 -1.58
N ARG A 227 6.24 -15.69 -2.57
CA ARG A 227 7.08 -14.87 -3.44
C ARG A 227 7.93 -13.89 -2.62
N TYR A 228 7.35 -13.25 -1.61
CA TYR A 228 8.05 -12.34 -0.71
C TYR A 228 9.21 -13.02 0.02
N ALA A 229 9.00 -14.27 0.49
CA ALA A 229 10.06 -15.03 1.15
C ALA A 229 11.23 -15.35 0.19
N HIS A 230 10.94 -15.72 -1.05
CA HIS A 230 11.96 -15.94 -2.07
C HIS A 230 12.70 -14.66 -2.45
N ASP A 231 11.98 -13.55 -2.61
CA ASP A 231 12.53 -12.23 -2.91
C ASP A 231 13.51 -11.76 -1.81
N LEU A 232 13.15 -11.92 -0.53
CA LEU A 232 14.05 -11.61 0.59
C LEU A 232 15.27 -12.54 0.66
N ALA A 233 15.15 -13.75 0.17
CA ALA A 233 16.27 -14.69 0.06
C ALA A 233 17.17 -14.41 -1.16
N GLY A 234 16.87 -13.39 -1.97
CA GLY A 234 17.63 -13.03 -3.16
C GLY A 234 17.35 -13.91 -4.38
N THR A 235 16.30 -14.74 -4.33
CA THR A 235 15.88 -15.52 -5.49
C THR A 235 15.19 -14.59 -6.51
N PRO A 236 15.58 -14.63 -7.81
CA PRO A 236 14.88 -13.87 -8.84
C PRO A 236 13.41 -14.28 -8.94
N VAL A 237 12.49 -13.36 -8.65
CA VAL A 237 11.05 -13.61 -8.63
C VAL A 237 10.27 -12.67 -9.55
N SER A 238 10.96 -11.71 -10.15
CA SER A 238 10.37 -10.77 -11.11
C SER A 238 10.36 -11.38 -12.50
N VAL A 239 9.23 -11.27 -13.20
CA VAL A 239 9.15 -11.67 -14.62
C VAL A 239 10.06 -10.83 -15.52
N LEU A 240 10.54 -9.67 -15.04
CA LEU A 240 11.50 -8.82 -15.75
C LEU A 240 12.94 -9.33 -15.60
N GLU A 241 13.21 -10.22 -14.66
CA GLU A 241 14.53 -10.77 -14.36
C GLU A 241 14.69 -12.21 -14.89
N VAL A 242 13.58 -12.85 -15.25
CA VAL A 242 13.61 -14.21 -15.85
C VAL A 242 14.10 -14.07 -17.29
N GLN A 243 15.28 -14.64 -17.54
CA GLN A 243 15.80 -14.80 -18.92
C GLN A 243 15.15 -16.03 -19.55
N PRO A 244 14.71 -15.96 -20.82
CA PRO A 244 14.15 -17.09 -21.54
C PRO A 244 15.17 -18.19 -21.78
#